data_64961ad2dfa06ea5f498b1463a6670d6
#
_entry.id   64961ad2dfa06ea5f498b1463a6670d6
#
_cell.length_a   1.000
_cell.length_b   1.000
_cell.length_c   1.000
_cell.angle_alpha   90.00
_cell.angle_beta   90.00
_cell.angle_gamma   90.00
#
_symmetry.space_group_name_H-M   'P 1'
#
loop_
_entity.id
_entity.type
_entity.pdbx_description
1 polymer ?
#
loop_
_entity_poly.entity_id
_entity_poly.type
_entity_poly.pdbx_seq_one_letter_code
_entity_poly.pdbx_strand_id
1 'polypeptide(L)'
;MKKYSKGIILGLFCCVLSTTKAQSFADKQDNFSRVKLAKQKSEREIKKLFKDSGMQGVRYIYWRAFKMEMKLELWASDSSSSTYKRIKTYPICKGSGDLGPKRKFGDLQVPEGLYYISRYNPTSNYHLSMKVSYPNESDVILGDKDNPGNEIFIHGACASVGCLPMTDETIDEIYWVTVMSQSYQGSMVKIPIDIFPCKFTDSNWAFLKRRYKRKSLLDFWKNIEGGYSFFEKTKIPPGYWVDQQGSYHFLYPQNYHINDKNH
;
A
#
# COMPACT_ATOMS: atom_id res chain seq x y z
N MET A 1 75.46 7.54 -44.32
CA MET A 1 74.82 7.24 -43.05
C MET A 1 73.40 7.85 -43.08
N LYS A 2 72.36 7.03 -43.26
CA LYS A 2 70.94 7.47 -43.26
C LYS A 2 70.36 7.27 -41.89
N LYS A 3 69.88 8.36 -41.23
CA LYS A 3 69.16 8.31 -39.95
C LYS A 3 67.66 8.02 -40.22
N TYR A 4 67.15 6.93 -39.67
CA TYR A 4 65.73 6.64 -39.68
C TYR A 4 65.11 7.25 -38.40
N SER A 5 64.16 8.16 -38.58
CA SER A 5 63.31 8.69 -37.50
C SER A 5 62.16 7.74 -37.30
N LYS A 6 62.02 7.19 -36.06
CA LYS A 6 60.87 6.40 -35.67
C LYS A 6 59.78 7.35 -35.16
N GLY A 7 58.70 7.51 -35.94
CA GLY A 7 57.48 8.19 -35.46
C GLY A 7 56.71 7.28 -34.56
N ILE A 8 56.43 7.72 -33.33
CA ILE A 8 55.53 7.07 -32.36
C ILE A 8 54.12 7.56 -32.67
N ILE A 9 53.24 6.68 -33.17
CA ILE A 9 51.81 6.94 -33.30
C ILE A 9 51.16 6.66 -31.94
N LEU A 10 50.76 7.74 -31.25
CA LEU A 10 50.01 7.66 -30.01
C LEU A 10 48.52 7.47 -30.37
N GLY A 11 48.04 6.23 -30.32
CA GLY A 11 46.62 5.91 -30.51
C GLY A 11 45.78 6.39 -29.34
N LEU A 12 44.95 7.41 -29.59
CA LEU A 12 43.96 7.89 -28.62
C LEU A 12 42.83 6.85 -28.51
N PHE A 13 42.87 6.03 -27.47
CA PHE A 13 41.78 5.07 -27.19
C PHE A 13 40.64 5.84 -26.51
N CYS A 14 39.65 6.27 -27.29
CA CYS A 14 38.46 6.92 -26.79
C CYS A 14 37.55 5.88 -26.11
N CYS A 15 37.66 5.70 -24.77
CA CYS A 15 36.73 4.89 -23.99
C CYS A 15 35.35 5.57 -23.99
N VAL A 16 34.46 5.10 -24.86
CA VAL A 16 33.05 5.45 -24.81
C VAL A 16 32.45 4.76 -23.54
N LEU A 17 32.39 5.50 -22.45
CA LEU A 17 31.66 5.08 -21.27
C LEU A 17 30.14 5.07 -21.59
N SER A 18 29.65 3.91 -22.03
CA SER A 18 28.21 3.67 -22.16
C SER A 18 27.59 3.69 -20.76
N THR A 19 26.99 4.80 -20.36
CA THR A 19 26.19 4.87 -19.15
C THR A 19 24.91 4.07 -19.37
N THR A 20 24.91 2.79 -19.01
CA THR A 20 23.69 2.00 -18.95
C THR A 20 22.82 2.58 -17.84
N LYS A 21 21.73 3.27 -18.23
CA LYS A 21 20.73 3.76 -17.28
C LYS A 21 20.16 2.56 -16.52
N ALA A 22 20.25 2.55 -15.20
CA ALA A 22 19.70 1.48 -14.39
C ALA A 22 18.19 1.35 -14.68
N GLN A 23 17.75 0.12 -14.95
CA GLN A 23 16.35 -0.17 -15.26
C GLN A 23 15.46 0.17 -14.06
N SER A 24 14.43 0.99 -14.29
CA SER A 24 13.48 1.39 -13.23
C SER A 24 12.66 0.20 -12.74
N PHE A 25 12.02 0.35 -11.58
CA PHE A 25 11.11 -0.69 -11.06
C PHE A 25 9.96 -0.96 -12.04
N ALA A 26 9.39 0.09 -12.64
CA ALA A 26 8.33 -0.04 -13.64
C ALA A 26 8.79 -0.82 -14.88
N ASP A 27 10.02 -0.57 -15.37
CA ASP A 27 10.57 -1.30 -16.52
C ASP A 27 10.75 -2.80 -16.19
N LYS A 28 11.17 -3.13 -14.97
CA LYS A 28 11.28 -4.52 -14.52
C LYS A 28 9.93 -5.22 -14.48
N GLN A 29 8.89 -4.52 -14.03
CA GLN A 29 7.52 -5.04 -13.97
C GLN A 29 6.90 -5.18 -15.38
N ASP A 30 7.18 -4.27 -16.29
CA ASP A 30 6.70 -4.28 -17.68
C ASP A 30 7.23 -5.46 -18.51
N ASN A 31 8.25 -6.16 -18.04
CA ASN A 31 8.75 -7.39 -18.68
C ASN A 31 7.76 -8.57 -18.54
N PHE A 32 6.82 -8.51 -17.62
CA PHE A 32 5.79 -9.54 -17.46
C PHE A 32 4.60 -9.24 -18.35
N SER A 33 4.20 -10.20 -19.20
CA SER A 33 3.14 -10.01 -20.20
C SER A 33 1.83 -9.50 -19.60
N ARG A 34 1.44 -10.01 -18.44
CA ARG A 34 0.21 -9.60 -17.74
C ARG A 34 0.30 -8.15 -17.24
N VAL A 35 1.45 -7.73 -16.70
CA VAL A 35 1.68 -6.34 -16.28
C VAL A 35 1.71 -5.40 -17.48
N LYS A 36 2.32 -5.83 -18.59
CA LYS A 36 2.33 -5.06 -19.83
C LYS A 36 0.90 -4.81 -20.35
N LEU A 37 0.02 -5.80 -20.28
CA LEU A 37 -1.40 -5.64 -20.63
C LEU A 37 -2.13 -4.71 -19.66
N ALA A 38 -1.90 -4.85 -18.36
CA ALA A 38 -2.47 -3.96 -17.33
C ALA A 38 -2.05 -2.51 -17.56
N LYS A 39 -0.77 -2.27 -17.85
CA LYS A 39 -0.25 -0.94 -18.25
C LYS A 39 -0.96 -0.39 -19.48
N GLN A 40 -1.04 -1.18 -20.55
CA GLN A 40 -1.69 -0.75 -21.81
C GLN A 40 -3.14 -0.34 -21.59
N LYS A 41 -3.87 -1.05 -20.73
CA LYS A 41 -5.28 -0.77 -20.44
C LYS A 41 -5.49 0.45 -19.55
N SER A 42 -4.62 0.63 -18.53
CA SER A 42 -4.90 1.54 -17.41
C SER A 42 -4.05 2.81 -17.37
N GLU A 43 -2.85 2.83 -17.95
CA GLU A 43 -1.89 3.92 -17.76
C GLU A 43 -2.42 5.28 -18.21
N ARG A 44 -3.12 5.34 -19.36
CA ARG A 44 -3.67 6.59 -19.88
C ARG A 44 -4.72 7.17 -18.95
N GLU A 45 -5.63 6.33 -18.47
CA GLU A 45 -6.70 6.76 -17.54
C GLU A 45 -6.14 7.13 -16.16
N ILE A 46 -5.14 6.39 -15.66
CA ILE A 46 -4.42 6.76 -14.43
C ILE A 46 -3.80 8.15 -14.58
N LYS A 47 -3.02 8.38 -15.64
CA LYS A 47 -2.37 9.68 -15.88
C LYS A 47 -3.38 10.82 -15.99
N LYS A 48 -4.51 10.58 -16.68
CA LYS A 48 -5.61 11.54 -16.77
C LYS A 48 -6.20 11.83 -15.40
N LEU A 49 -6.53 10.80 -14.62
CA LEU A 49 -7.12 10.92 -13.30
C LEU A 49 -6.24 11.73 -12.33
N PHE A 50 -4.93 11.49 -12.34
CA PHE A 50 -3.98 12.26 -11.54
C PHE A 50 -3.89 13.72 -12.00
N LYS A 51 -3.82 13.96 -13.30
CA LYS A 51 -3.82 15.32 -13.87
C LYS A 51 -5.11 16.09 -13.51
N ASP A 52 -6.27 15.47 -13.67
CA ASP A 52 -7.57 16.08 -13.34
C ASP A 52 -7.68 16.39 -11.83
N SER A 53 -6.97 15.64 -10.99
CA SER A 53 -6.85 15.89 -9.55
C SER A 53 -5.82 16.97 -9.18
N GLY A 54 -5.17 17.58 -10.18
CA GLY A 54 -4.14 18.61 -10.01
C GLY A 54 -2.79 18.07 -9.58
N MET A 55 -2.51 16.76 -9.80
CA MET A 55 -1.22 16.14 -9.49
C MET A 55 -0.26 16.24 -10.68
N GLN A 56 1.04 16.36 -10.39
CA GLN A 56 2.09 16.38 -11.41
C GLN A 56 2.40 14.98 -11.99
N GLY A 57 1.88 13.92 -11.36
CA GLY A 57 2.02 12.52 -11.75
C GLY A 57 1.79 11.56 -10.60
N VAL A 58 2.00 10.27 -10.86
CA VAL A 58 1.90 9.25 -9.81
C VAL A 58 3.19 9.23 -9.01
N ARG A 59 3.18 9.87 -7.85
CA ARG A 59 4.36 10.00 -6.98
C ARG A 59 4.17 9.25 -5.67
N TYR A 60 3.56 9.88 -4.68
CA TYR A 60 3.27 9.30 -3.37
C TYR A 60 1.82 8.86 -3.33
N ILE A 61 1.56 7.61 -2.99
CA ILE A 61 0.21 7.08 -2.83
C ILE A 61 0.05 6.43 -1.46
N TYR A 62 -1.21 6.34 -1.04
CA TYR A 62 -1.64 5.70 0.19
C TYR A 62 -2.97 5.00 -0.04
N TRP A 63 -3.04 3.75 0.39
CA TRP A 63 -4.22 2.91 0.28
C TRP A 63 -4.97 2.83 1.61
N ARG A 64 -6.30 2.88 1.55
CA ARG A 64 -7.16 2.66 2.73
C ARG A 64 -8.29 1.72 2.38
N ALA A 65 -8.34 0.57 3.06
CA ALA A 65 -9.41 -0.40 2.90
C ALA A 65 -10.40 -0.31 4.05
N PHE A 66 -11.68 -0.40 3.74
CA PHE A 66 -12.80 -0.39 4.70
C PHE A 66 -13.63 -1.64 4.48
N LYS A 67 -13.58 -2.57 5.46
CA LYS A 67 -14.21 -3.89 5.33
C LYS A 67 -15.73 -3.81 5.25
N MET A 68 -16.36 -3.02 6.13
CA MET A 68 -17.82 -2.89 6.17
C MET A 68 -18.38 -2.22 4.92
N GLU A 69 -17.71 -1.19 4.41
CA GLU A 69 -18.11 -0.47 3.21
C GLU A 69 -17.70 -1.20 1.92
N MET A 70 -16.88 -2.25 2.02
CA MET A 70 -16.32 -2.97 0.87
C MET A 70 -15.63 -2.03 -0.12
N LYS A 71 -14.77 -1.13 0.39
CA LYS A 71 -14.11 -0.09 -0.41
C LYS A 71 -12.60 -0.08 -0.17
N LEU A 72 -11.86 0.15 -1.26
CA LEU A 72 -10.44 0.47 -1.24
C LEU A 72 -10.27 1.89 -1.82
N GLU A 73 -9.76 2.82 -1.02
CA GLU A 73 -9.52 4.21 -1.44
C GLU A 73 -8.06 4.39 -1.85
N LEU A 74 -7.85 5.03 -3.00
CA LEU A 74 -6.55 5.55 -3.46
C LEU A 74 -6.46 7.02 -3.08
N TRP A 75 -5.45 7.36 -2.29
CA TRP A 75 -5.05 8.71 -1.95
C TRP A 75 -3.67 9.00 -2.51
N ALA A 76 -3.40 10.24 -2.91
CA ALA A 76 -2.11 10.62 -3.48
C ALA A 76 -1.70 12.04 -3.13
N SER A 77 -0.38 12.27 -3.19
CA SER A 77 0.26 13.58 -3.05
C SER A 77 1.47 13.70 -3.98
N ASP A 78 1.84 14.93 -4.33
CA ASP A 78 3.08 15.21 -5.06
C ASP A 78 4.32 15.21 -4.16
N SER A 79 4.14 15.25 -2.83
CA SER A 79 5.18 15.20 -1.81
C SER A 79 4.78 14.29 -0.66
N SER A 80 5.74 13.58 -0.06
CA SER A 80 5.50 12.71 1.10
C SER A 80 5.01 13.46 2.36
N SER A 81 5.33 14.75 2.47
CA SER A 81 4.97 15.61 3.60
C SER A 81 3.77 16.53 3.35
N SER A 82 3.21 16.51 2.14
CA SER A 82 2.03 17.32 1.79
C SER A 82 0.74 16.55 2.00
N THR A 83 -0.38 17.31 2.02
CA THR A 83 -1.72 16.73 2.14
C THR A 83 -2.06 15.84 0.94
N TYR A 84 -2.61 14.67 1.21
CA TYR A 84 -3.08 13.74 0.20
C TYR A 84 -4.51 14.07 -0.22
N LYS A 85 -4.80 13.93 -1.49
CA LYS A 85 -6.16 14.01 -2.06
C LYS A 85 -6.65 12.60 -2.40
N ARG A 86 -7.95 12.36 -2.23
CA ARG A 86 -8.55 11.12 -2.69
C ARG A 86 -8.69 11.14 -4.21
N ILE A 87 -8.03 10.19 -4.87
CA ILE A 87 -7.98 10.08 -6.32
C ILE A 87 -9.14 9.22 -6.82
N LYS A 88 -9.32 8.03 -6.21
CA LYS A 88 -10.35 7.07 -6.64
C LYS A 88 -10.75 6.16 -5.49
N THR A 89 -11.94 5.59 -5.60
CA THR A 89 -12.44 4.55 -4.70
C THR A 89 -12.85 3.34 -5.54
N TYR A 90 -12.34 2.17 -5.17
CA TYR A 90 -12.61 0.90 -5.84
C TYR A 90 -13.51 0.03 -4.96
N PRO A 91 -14.46 -0.72 -5.55
CA PRO A 91 -15.19 -1.73 -4.81
C PRO A 91 -14.26 -2.93 -4.54
N ILE A 92 -14.27 -3.44 -3.31
CA ILE A 92 -13.75 -4.78 -2.98
C ILE A 92 -14.84 -5.75 -3.39
N CYS A 93 -14.54 -6.74 -4.23
CA CYS A 93 -15.59 -7.50 -4.88
C CYS A 93 -16.18 -8.62 -4.03
N LYS A 94 -15.47 -9.06 -2.97
CA LYS A 94 -15.97 -10.09 -2.03
C LYS A 94 -15.35 -9.90 -0.65
N GLY A 95 -16.15 -10.01 0.39
CA GLY A 95 -15.68 -10.08 1.78
C GLY A 95 -15.36 -11.52 2.20
N SER A 96 -14.56 -11.65 3.26
CA SER A 96 -14.25 -12.91 3.92
C SER A 96 -14.18 -12.67 5.43
N GLY A 97 -14.67 -13.63 6.22
CA GLY A 97 -14.76 -13.48 7.67
C GLY A 97 -15.80 -12.44 8.11
N ASP A 98 -15.58 -11.88 9.28
CA ASP A 98 -16.41 -10.82 9.90
C ASP A 98 -15.53 -9.57 10.16
N LEU A 99 -16.06 -8.53 10.79
CA LEU A 99 -15.24 -7.43 11.28
C LEU A 99 -14.40 -7.93 12.47
N GLY A 100 -13.16 -7.46 12.51
CA GLY A 100 -12.14 -7.89 13.46
C GLY A 100 -10.83 -8.24 12.75
N PRO A 101 -9.69 -8.08 13.45
CA PRO A 101 -8.38 -8.39 12.91
C PRO A 101 -8.20 -9.90 12.69
N LYS A 102 -7.36 -10.25 11.72
CA LYS A 102 -6.88 -11.63 11.55
C LYS A 102 -5.95 -11.98 12.70
N ARG A 103 -6.16 -13.15 13.33
CA ARG A 103 -5.37 -13.57 14.51
C ARG A 103 -4.81 -14.99 14.42
N LYS A 104 -5.31 -15.83 13.51
CA LYS A 104 -4.82 -17.19 13.36
C LYS A 104 -5.06 -17.75 11.96
N PHE A 105 -4.37 -18.82 11.62
CA PHE A 105 -4.64 -19.58 10.41
C PHE A 105 -6.09 -20.08 10.37
N GLY A 106 -6.70 -20.06 9.19
CA GLY A 106 -8.06 -20.58 8.97
C GLY A 106 -9.21 -19.77 9.57
N ASP A 107 -8.94 -18.58 10.16
CA ASP A 107 -10.01 -17.72 10.71
C ASP A 107 -10.80 -16.97 9.64
N LEU A 108 -10.40 -17.08 8.37
CA LEU A 108 -11.00 -16.44 7.19
C LEU A 108 -11.02 -14.91 7.24
N GLN A 109 -10.37 -14.31 8.24
CA GLN A 109 -10.40 -12.87 8.45
C GLN A 109 -9.48 -12.12 7.47
N VAL A 110 -10.00 -11.04 6.91
CA VAL A 110 -9.16 -9.98 6.35
C VAL A 110 -8.53 -9.25 7.55
N PRO A 111 -7.18 -9.04 7.57
CA PRO A 111 -6.55 -8.34 8.69
C PRO A 111 -7.05 -6.90 8.82
N GLU A 112 -6.93 -6.36 10.02
CA GLU A 112 -7.17 -4.94 10.33
C GLU A 112 -5.96 -4.38 11.04
N GLY A 113 -5.49 -3.21 10.61
CA GLY A 113 -4.29 -2.57 11.12
C GLY A 113 -3.58 -1.73 10.06
N LEU A 114 -2.35 -1.35 10.36
CA LEU A 114 -1.52 -0.52 9.49
C LEU A 114 -0.41 -1.38 8.86
N TYR A 115 -0.36 -1.37 7.54
CA TYR A 115 0.50 -2.23 6.73
C TYR A 115 1.18 -1.45 5.61
N TYR A 116 1.93 -2.17 4.78
CA TYR A 116 2.49 -1.68 3.52
C TYR A 116 2.50 -2.79 2.46
N ILE A 117 2.64 -2.40 1.21
CA ILE A 117 2.84 -3.35 0.10
C ILE A 117 4.28 -3.87 0.18
N SER A 118 4.42 -5.16 0.45
CA SER A 118 5.72 -5.81 0.71
C SER A 118 6.28 -6.57 -0.49
N ARG A 119 5.42 -7.00 -1.42
CA ARG A 119 5.82 -7.76 -2.61
C ARG A 119 4.82 -7.59 -3.75
N TYR A 120 5.31 -7.53 -4.98
CA TYR A 120 4.53 -7.57 -6.22
C TYR A 120 4.62 -8.98 -6.81
N ASN A 121 3.49 -9.53 -7.25
CA ASN A 121 3.43 -10.84 -7.89
C ASN A 121 2.76 -10.74 -9.27
N PRO A 122 3.56 -10.54 -10.33
CA PRO A 122 3.06 -10.40 -11.71
C PRO A 122 2.58 -11.71 -12.33
N THR A 123 2.91 -12.87 -11.69
CA THR A 123 2.57 -14.21 -12.16
C THR A 123 1.59 -14.92 -11.22
N SER A 124 0.78 -14.13 -10.51
CA SER A 124 -0.21 -14.63 -9.57
C SER A 124 -1.23 -15.58 -10.22
N ASN A 125 -1.62 -16.64 -9.51
CA ASN A 125 -2.75 -17.50 -9.91
C ASN A 125 -4.09 -16.73 -9.90
N TYR A 126 -4.14 -15.58 -9.22
CA TYR A 126 -5.28 -14.68 -9.16
C TYR A 126 -5.03 -13.40 -9.98
N HIS A 127 -4.70 -13.57 -11.25
CA HIS A 127 -4.39 -12.55 -12.23
C HIS A 127 -3.12 -11.75 -11.87
N LEU A 128 -3.22 -10.66 -11.12
CA LEU A 128 -2.13 -9.90 -10.53
C LEU A 128 -2.34 -9.84 -9.02
N SER A 129 -1.25 -9.77 -8.24
CA SER A 129 -1.41 -9.59 -6.81
C SER A 129 -0.27 -8.81 -6.16
N MET A 130 -0.57 -8.14 -5.05
CA MET A 130 0.40 -7.45 -4.21
C MET A 130 0.23 -7.92 -2.77
N LYS A 131 1.34 -8.33 -2.14
CA LYS A 131 1.34 -8.80 -0.76
C LYS A 131 1.24 -7.61 0.19
N VAL A 132 0.30 -7.69 1.12
CA VAL A 132 0.24 -6.86 2.33
C VAL A 132 1.25 -7.38 3.36
N SER A 133 1.89 -6.51 4.13
CA SER A 133 2.89 -6.87 5.14
C SER A 133 2.29 -7.52 6.40
N TYR A 134 1.27 -8.36 6.22
CA TYR A 134 0.71 -9.21 7.27
C TYR A 134 1.59 -10.47 7.46
N PRO A 135 1.80 -10.95 8.71
CA PRO A 135 1.51 -10.25 9.96
C PRO A 135 2.50 -9.11 10.22
N ASN A 136 1.99 -7.98 10.73
CA ASN A 136 2.83 -6.92 11.25
C ASN A 136 3.19 -7.18 12.73
N GLU A 137 3.92 -6.25 13.37
CA GLU A 137 4.36 -6.39 14.75
C GLU A 137 3.19 -6.53 15.73
N SER A 138 2.12 -5.76 15.58
CA SER A 138 0.89 -5.88 16.39
C SER A 138 0.22 -7.24 16.22
N ASP A 139 0.15 -7.74 14.98
CA ASP A 139 -0.45 -9.05 14.70
C ASP A 139 0.35 -10.19 15.32
N VAL A 140 1.69 -10.11 15.28
CA VAL A 140 2.58 -11.10 15.91
C VAL A 140 2.39 -11.13 17.43
N ILE A 141 2.20 -9.95 18.06
CA ILE A 141 2.01 -9.86 19.52
C ILE A 141 0.63 -10.36 19.93
N LEU A 142 -0.41 -9.94 19.21
CA LEU A 142 -1.81 -10.18 19.57
C LEU A 142 -2.43 -11.46 18.95
N GLY A 143 -1.77 -12.04 17.97
CA GLY A 143 -2.23 -13.23 17.25
C GLY A 143 -1.79 -14.55 17.89
N ASP A 144 -2.13 -15.61 17.19
CA ASP A 144 -1.66 -16.96 17.51
C ASP A 144 -0.13 -17.03 17.33
N LYS A 145 0.58 -17.51 18.34
CA LYS A 145 2.05 -17.49 18.39
C LYS A 145 2.67 -18.53 17.45
N ASP A 146 1.97 -19.64 17.23
CA ASP A 146 2.48 -20.74 16.43
C ASP A 146 2.08 -20.60 14.96
N ASN A 147 0.86 -20.10 14.70
CA ASN A 147 0.34 -19.96 13.35
C ASN A 147 -0.60 -18.76 13.19
N PRO A 148 -0.08 -17.53 13.05
CA PRO A 148 -0.89 -16.33 12.87
C PRO A 148 -1.70 -16.36 11.56
N GLY A 149 -1.30 -17.18 10.59
CA GLY A 149 -1.96 -17.38 9.31
C GLY A 149 -1.08 -17.08 8.10
N ASN A 150 -1.65 -17.28 6.92
CA ASN A 150 -0.94 -17.19 5.65
C ASN A 150 -0.81 -15.72 5.16
N GLU A 151 -0.07 -15.60 4.05
CA GLU A 151 0.11 -14.34 3.33
C GLU A 151 -1.21 -13.73 2.87
N ILE A 152 -1.32 -12.43 3.00
CA ILE A 152 -2.48 -11.63 2.60
C ILE A 152 -2.13 -10.81 1.36
N PHE A 153 -3.04 -10.81 0.38
CA PHE A 153 -2.85 -10.10 -0.87
C PHE A 153 -4.04 -9.21 -1.23
N ILE A 154 -3.76 -8.15 -1.98
CA ILE A 154 -4.73 -7.53 -2.88
C ILE A 154 -4.55 -8.22 -4.22
N HIS A 155 -5.61 -8.77 -4.83
CA HIS A 155 -5.50 -9.60 -6.04
C HIS A 155 -6.76 -9.58 -6.91
N GLY A 156 -6.66 -10.05 -8.13
CA GLY A 156 -7.78 -10.27 -9.04
C GLY A 156 -8.62 -11.52 -8.71
N ALA A 157 -9.47 -11.94 -9.64
CA ALA A 157 -10.29 -13.16 -9.60
C ALA A 157 -11.35 -13.26 -8.49
N CYS A 158 -11.79 -12.16 -7.93
CA CYS A 158 -12.97 -12.04 -7.03
C CYS A 158 -13.26 -13.22 -6.07
N ALA A 159 -12.24 -13.88 -5.51
CA ALA A 159 -12.36 -14.98 -4.55
C ALA A 159 -11.49 -14.70 -3.32
N SER A 160 -11.99 -14.89 -2.11
CA SER A 160 -11.22 -14.63 -0.89
C SER A 160 -11.47 -15.64 0.21
N VAL A 161 -10.38 -15.91 0.95
CA VAL A 161 -10.35 -16.58 2.26
C VAL A 161 -9.39 -15.81 3.20
N GLY A 162 -9.57 -14.45 3.27
CA GLY A 162 -8.76 -13.56 4.10
C GLY A 162 -8.03 -12.45 3.32
N CYS A 163 -8.04 -12.47 2.00
CA CYS A 163 -7.44 -11.46 1.13
C CYS A 163 -8.42 -10.32 0.78
N LEU A 164 -7.92 -9.32 0.04
CA LEU A 164 -8.67 -8.21 -0.53
C LEU A 164 -8.86 -8.45 -2.04
N PRO A 165 -9.91 -9.19 -2.46
CA PRO A 165 -10.12 -9.53 -3.87
C PRO A 165 -10.74 -8.37 -4.63
N MET A 166 -10.22 -8.15 -5.83
CA MET A 166 -10.69 -7.18 -6.79
C MET A 166 -11.12 -7.91 -8.07
N THR A 167 -11.83 -7.26 -9.00
CA THR A 167 -11.96 -7.81 -10.35
C THR A 167 -10.63 -7.71 -11.09
N ASP A 168 -10.46 -8.48 -12.17
CA ASP A 168 -9.21 -8.46 -12.95
C ASP A 168 -8.93 -7.09 -13.54
N GLU A 169 -9.96 -6.40 -14.02
CA GLU A 169 -9.84 -5.03 -14.56
C GLU A 169 -9.44 -4.05 -13.47
N THR A 170 -9.98 -4.22 -12.27
CA THR A 170 -9.69 -3.32 -11.14
C THR A 170 -8.26 -3.53 -10.63
N ILE A 171 -7.80 -4.79 -10.52
CA ILE A 171 -6.42 -5.05 -10.07
C ILE A 171 -5.39 -4.63 -11.12
N ASP A 172 -5.70 -4.67 -12.42
CA ASP A 172 -4.83 -4.14 -13.47
C ASP A 172 -4.47 -2.66 -13.18
N GLU A 173 -5.47 -1.83 -12.87
CA GLU A 173 -5.27 -0.41 -12.55
C GLU A 173 -4.55 -0.22 -11.21
N ILE A 174 -5.01 -0.91 -10.15
CA ILE A 174 -4.42 -0.83 -8.79
C ILE A 174 -2.95 -1.26 -8.81
N TYR A 175 -2.64 -2.35 -9.50
CA TYR A 175 -1.27 -2.86 -9.62
C TYR A 175 -0.38 -1.85 -10.34
N TRP A 176 -0.82 -1.35 -11.51
CA TRP A 176 0.00 -0.45 -12.31
C TRP A 176 0.20 0.91 -11.64
N VAL A 177 -0.82 1.51 -11.04
CA VAL A 177 -0.65 2.78 -10.29
C VAL A 177 0.32 2.59 -9.12
N THR A 178 0.29 1.44 -8.45
CA THR A 178 1.21 1.13 -7.35
C THR A 178 2.63 0.93 -7.86
N VAL A 179 2.82 0.26 -9.01
CA VAL A 179 4.12 0.12 -9.68
C VAL A 179 4.69 1.49 -10.09
N MET A 180 3.86 2.38 -10.64
CA MET A 180 4.30 3.74 -11.01
C MET A 180 4.80 4.51 -9.80
N SER A 181 4.06 4.48 -8.69
CA SER A 181 4.45 5.14 -7.44
C SER A 181 5.73 4.52 -6.85
N GLN A 182 5.83 3.18 -6.82
CA GLN A 182 7.04 2.49 -6.35
C GLN A 182 8.26 2.83 -7.20
N SER A 183 8.08 2.95 -8.52
CA SER A 183 9.15 3.33 -9.44
C SER A 183 9.63 4.76 -9.22
N TYR A 184 8.72 5.68 -8.87
CA TYR A 184 9.07 7.06 -8.53
C TYR A 184 9.82 7.16 -7.19
N GLN A 185 9.33 6.48 -6.17
CA GLN A 185 9.87 6.57 -4.80
C GLN A 185 11.13 5.74 -4.59
N GLY A 186 11.40 4.76 -5.46
CA GLY A 186 12.49 3.80 -5.30
C GLY A 186 12.06 2.51 -4.57
N SER A 187 12.81 1.44 -4.80
CA SER A 187 12.45 0.08 -4.36
C SER A 187 12.48 -0.13 -2.84
N MET A 188 13.14 0.73 -2.09
CA MET A 188 13.25 0.64 -0.62
C MET A 188 12.10 1.30 0.13
N VAL A 189 11.30 2.12 -0.55
CA VAL A 189 10.17 2.80 0.07
C VAL A 189 8.98 1.86 0.19
N LYS A 190 8.33 1.88 1.34
CA LYS A 190 7.12 1.10 1.65
C LYS A 190 5.88 1.91 1.30
N ILE A 191 5.07 1.43 0.35
CA ILE A 191 3.79 2.06 0.03
C ILE A 191 2.77 1.64 1.09
N PRO A 192 2.23 2.60 1.87
CA PRO A 192 1.34 2.27 2.99
C PRO A 192 -0.05 1.83 2.51
N ILE A 193 -0.62 0.89 3.27
CA ILE A 193 -2.01 0.46 3.20
C ILE A 193 -2.55 0.22 4.60
N ASP A 194 -3.60 0.94 4.97
CA ASP A 194 -4.31 0.71 6.22
C ASP A 194 -5.62 -0.02 5.95
N ILE A 195 -5.94 -0.98 6.81
CA ILE A 195 -7.15 -1.78 6.69
C ILE A 195 -7.97 -1.59 7.97
N PHE A 196 -9.17 -1.01 7.83
CA PHE A 196 -10.06 -0.67 8.92
C PHE A 196 -11.33 -1.53 8.89
N PRO A 197 -11.97 -1.78 10.05
CA PRO A 197 -13.28 -2.44 10.06
C PRO A 197 -14.34 -1.64 9.30
N CYS A 198 -14.29 -0.32 9.42
CA CYS A 198 -15.20 0.64 8.79
C CYS A 198 -14.61 2.06 8.86
N LYS A 199 -15.29 3.03 8.27
CA LYS A 199 -15.06 4.44 8.60
C LYS A 199 -15.55 4.69 10.02
N PHE A 200 -14.70 5.27 10.87
CA PHE A 200 -15.03 5.51 12.28
C PHE A 200 -15.91 6.76 12.43
N THR A 201 -17.19 6.62 12.06
CA THR A 201 -18.25 7.61 12.33
C THR A 201 -19.00 7.22 13.59
N ASP A 202 -19.72 8.18 14.22
CA ASP A 202 -20.54 7.90 15.40
C ASP A 202 -21.56 6.78 15.16
N SER A 203 -22.21 6.77 13.99
CA SER A 203 -23.17 5.74 13.61
C SER A 203 -22.52 4.36 13.49
N ASN A 204 -21.32 4.29 12.90
CA ASN A 204 -20.58 3.04 12.78
C ASN A 204 -20.06 2.58 14.14
N TRP A 205 -19.60 3.48 15.01
CA TRP A 205 -19.24 3.14 16.38
C TRP A 205 -20.43 2.60 17.18
N ALA A 206 -21.61 3.21 17.04
CA ALA A 206 -22.83 2.71 17.66
C ALA A 206 -23.18 1.29 17.16
N PHE A 207 -23.03 1.03 15.86
CA PHE A 207 -23.17 -0.31 15.29
C PHE A 207 -22.16 -1.30 15.88
N LEU A 208 -20.86 -0.96 15.88
CA LEU A 208 -19.79 -1.82 16.38
C LEU A 208 -20.03 -2.20 17.87
N LYS A 209 -20.32 -1.22 18.73
CA LYS A 209 -20.60 -1.45 20.15
C LYS A 209 -21.88 -2.30 20.39
N ARG A 210 -22.88 -2.16 19.53
CA ARG A 210 -24.09 -2.97 19.59
C ARG A 210 -23.84 -4.43 19.17
N ARG A 211 -23.08 -4.63 18.09
CA ARG A 211 -22.83 -5.93 17.46
C ARG A 211 -21.76 -6.75 18.18
N TYR A 212 -20.71 -6.12 18.66
CA TYR A 212 -19.52 -6.76 19.23
C TYR A 212 -19.38 -6.38 20.71
N LYS A 213 -19.29 -7.41 21.58
CA LYS A 213 -19.24 -7.21 23.06
C LYS A 213 -17.87 -7.47 23.66
N ARG A 214 -16.93 -8.04 22.89
CA ARG A 214 -15.58 -8.34 23.38
C ARG A 214 -14.77 -7.07 23.54
N LYS A 215 -14.47 -6.73 24.81
CA LYS A 215 -13.74 -5.50 25.16
C LYS A 215 -12.42 -5.36 24.40
N SER A 216 -11.60 -6.43 24.34
CA SER A 216 -10.31 -6.39 23.64
C SER A 216 -10.42 -6.05 22.15
N LEU A 217 -11.52 -6.41 21.50
CA LEU A 217 -11.77 -6.04 20.09
C LEU A 217 -12.14 -4.56 19.97
N LEU A 218 -12.99 -4.06 20.86
CA LEU A 218 -13.36 -2.64 20.86
C LEU A 218 -12.17 -1.74 21.21
N ASP A 219 -11.32 -2.18 22.15
CA ASP A 219 -10.08 -1.47 22.53
C ASP A 219 -9.10 -1.43 21.34
N PHE A 220 -8.94 -2.55 20.62
CA PHE A 220 -8.14 -2.60 19.41
C PHE A 220 -8.65 -1.62 18.34
N TRP A 221 -9.95 -1.61 18.08
CA TRP A 221 -10.52 -0.66 17.13
C TRP A 221 -10.37 0.80 17.58
N LYS A 222 -10.50 1.06 18.89
CA LYS A 222 -10.24 2.40 19.44
C LYS A 222 -8.79 2.81 19.26
N ASN A 223 -7.87 1.87 19.35
CA ASN A 223 -6.45 2.13 19.13
C ASN A 223 -6.17 2.47 17.65
N ILE A 224 -6.60 1.65 16.68
CA ILE A 224 -6.36 1.95 15.26
C ILE A 224 -7.15 3.16 14.73
N GLU A 225 -8.26 3.54 15.38
CA GLU A 225 -8.98 4.79 15.09
C GLU A 225 -8.08 6.01 15.25
N GLY A 226 -7.06 5.97 16.12
CA GLY A 226 -6.08 7.05 16.25
C GLY A 226 -5.41 7.42 14.95
N GLY A 227 -4.93 6.44 14.19
CA GLY A 227 -4.34 6.64 12.86
C GLY A 227 -5.36 7.10 11.81
N TYR A 228 -6.57 6.52 11.84
CA TYR A 228 -7.66 6.94 10.98
C TYR A 228 -8.01 8.43 11.20
N SER A 229 -8.25 8.84 12.44
CA SER A 229 -8.61 10.20 12.80
C SER A 229 -7.51 11.21 12.52
N PHE A 230 -6.24 10.82 12.73
CA PHE A 230 -5.09 11.63 12.34
C PHE A 230 -5.13 11.92 10.84
N PHE A 231 -5.29 10.89 10.00
CA PHE A 231 -5.38 11.08 8.54
C PHE A 231 -6.61 11.90 8.15
N GLU A 232 -7.78 11.66 8.75
CA GLU A 232 -8.97 12.46 8.42
C GLU A 232 -8.78 13.95 8.71
N LYS A 233 -8.01 14.30 9.75
CA LYS A 233 -7.73 15.69 10.11
C LYS A 233 -6.62 16.31 9.26
N THR A 234 -5.53 15.56 9.04
CA THR A 234 -4.31 16.12 8.41
C THR A 234 -4.20 15.82 6.93
N LYS A 235 -4.87 14.77 6.46
CA LYS A 235 -4.67 14.15 5.14
C LYS A 235 -3.21 13.76 4.86
N ILE A 236 -2.47 13.42 5.91
CA ILE A 236 -1.10 12.89 5.85
C ILE A 236 -1.13 11.48 6.47
N PRO A 237 -0.60 10.44 5.80
CA PRO A 237 -0.51 9.11 6.39
C PRO A 237 0.21 9.14 7.74
N PRO A 238 -0.31 8.49 8.80
CA PRO A 238 0.30 8.52 10.12
C PRO A 238 1.62 7.73 10.15
N GLY A 239 2.64 8.31 10.77
CA GLY A 239 3.77 7.52 11.29
C GLY A 239 3.35 6.81 12.57
N TYR A 240 3.89 5.61 12.82
CA TYR A 240 3.56 4.86 14.05
C TYR A 240 4.69 3.90 14.44
N TRP A 241 4.60 3.44 15.68
CA TRP A 241 5.33 2.29 16.21
C TRP A 241 4.39 1.41 17.05
N VAL A 242 4.78 0.18 17.34
CA VAL A 242 3.97 -0.78 18.10
C VAL A 242 4.68 -1.08 19.41
N ASP A 243 3.95 -1.06 20.53
CA ASP A 243 4.50 -1.38 21.85
C ASP A 243 4.51 -2.89 22.14
N GLN A 244 5.06 -3.27 23.28
CA GLN A 244 5.15 -4.67 23.71
C GLN A 244 3.79 -5.33 23.97
N GLN A 245 2.73 -4.54 24.09
CA GLN A 245 1.34 -4.98 24.23
C GLN A 245 0.63 -5.12 22.90
N GLY A 246 1.29 -4.76 21.77
CA GLY A 246 0.73 -4.81 20.42
C GLY A 246 -0.11 -3.60 20.05
N SER A 247 -0.08 -2.52 20.85
CA SER A 247 -0.81 -1.29 20.57
C SER A 247 -0.02 -0.36 19.66
N TYR A 248 -0.73 0.29 18.73
CA TYR A 248 -0.14 1.32 17.87
C TYR A 248 -0.04 2.64 18.63
N HIS A 249 1.11 3.29 18.52
CA HIS A 249 1.38 4.65 18.98
C HIS A 249 1.69 5.53 17.78
N PHE A 250 0.91 6.60 17.61
CA PHE A 250 1.01 7.45 16.43
C PHE A 250 1.95 8.62 16.68
N LEU A 251 2.77 8.90 15.65
CA LEU A 251 3.72 10.01 15.66
C LEU A 251 3.00 11.26 15.14
N TYR A 252 2.71 12.20 16.03
CA TYR A 252 2.09 13.46 15.68
C TYR A 252 3.18 14.54 15.47
N PRO A 253 3.06 15.42 14.46
CA PRO A 253 3.90 16.61 14.38
C PRO A 253 3.80 17.43 15.68
N GLN A 254 4.89 18.11 16.08
CA GLN A 254 4.95 18.89 17.35
C GLN A 254 3.80 19.88 17.54
N ASN A 255 3.17 20.36 16.46
CA ASN A 255 2.05 21.28 16.48
C ASN A 255 0.66 20.59 16.42
N TYR A 256 0.62 19.26 16.55
CA TYR A 256 -0.64 18.51 16.52
C TYR A 256 -1.19 18.36 17.95
N HIS A 257 -2.14 19.22 18.32
CA HIS A 257 -2.88 19.07 19.57
C HIS A 257 -4.03 18.08 19.36
N ILE A 258 -3.97 16.93 20.04
CA ILE A 258 -5.14 16.08 20.23
C ILE A 258 -6.08 16.87 21.14
N ASN A 259 -7.17 17.41 20.59
CA ASN A 259 -8.24 17.92 21.44
C ASN A 259 -8.90 16.68 22.10
N ASP A 260 -8.49 16.38 23.32
CA ASP A 260 -9.15 15.46 24.24
C ASP A 260 -10.52 16.05 24.68
N LYS A 261 -11.43 16.18 23.73
CA LYS A 261 -12.84 16.42 24.03
C LYS A 261 -13.61 15.26 23.45
N ASN A 262 -13.59 14.14 24.18
CA ASN A 262 -14.67 13.15 24.27
C ASN A 262 -14.22 12.01 25.22
N HIS A 263 -14.39 12.28 26.49
CA HIS A 263 -14.54 11.23 27.52
C HIS A 263 -16.01 10.78 27.58
#